data_f451a6d47cef3f5be38516fbb538434e
#
_entry.id   f451a6d47cef3f5be38516fbb538434e
#
_cell.length_a   1.000
_cell.length_b   1.000
_cell.length_c   1.000
_cell.angle_alpha   90.00
_cell.angle_beta   90.00
_cell.angle_gamma   90.00
#
_symmetry.space_group_name_H-M   'P 1'
#
loop_
_entity.id
_entity.type
_entity.pdbx_description
1 polymer ?
#
loop_
_entity_poly.entity_id
_entity_poly.type
_entity_poly.pdbx_seq_one_letter_code
_entity_poly.pdbx_strand_id
1 'polypeptide(L)'
;MTQTEQLVKARQLLDEGNIEQAGLLLKDYLLDATSDTDGLKLFATVLDEAGRAEASQHIRALAEKIDSTISSGMLPYADPNIAQNLFHAGFALTDIRQFDLAAKILDQAMKLTPDEPVIRYELGFALMALNRFDEAVPHFQAAAKELNDFDTTLNLGVCHVLTRRLKPAKEIFDQLAKLADGEDERKELAHRRMVLKRMEELSSRQTLTARDWLYALYGSLLLHPGYKSGDGAEDLKSIASTAQVLRGVLEGLRIEVEVIEFYNPMSKPLARLISELMELPMDSYKGPDRPDKALLVMAWATDVIGPHQAFIETSERRTLFAYGLPWREPLPLVPEIVGCLAEQCTMPWDETTRSTSIDSIVTDILEKARHLESDPDILKQTQEALEYYHLKRERLTLGNNEAFPERPEYTAEIPK
;
A
#
# COMPACT_ATOMS: atom_id res chain seq x y z
N MET A 1 14.26 -27.06 9.76
CA MET A 1 15.74 -26.87 9.80
C MET A 1 16.14 -26.46 11.20
N THR A 2 17.27 -26.94 11.68
CA THR A 2 17.89 -26.41 12.90
C THR A 2 18.51 -25.03 12.62
N GLN A 3 18.75 -24.24 13.66
CA GLN A 3 19.39 -22.92 13.51
C GLN A 3 20.74 -23.00 12.78
N THR A 4 21.54 -24.00 13.08
CA THR A 4 22.85 -24.24 12.42
C THR A 4 22.66 -24.59 10.93
N GLU A 5 21.65 -25.39 10.57
CA GLU A 5 21.34 -25.71 9.16
C GLU A 5 20.90 -24.48 8.37
N GLN A 6 20.16 -23.55 9.01
CA GLN A 6 19.73 -22.31 8.35
C GLN A 6 20.93 -21.41 8.01
N LEU A 7 21.87 -21.21 8.93
CA LEU A 7 23.10 -20.43 8.66
C LEU A 7 23.98 -21.06 7.60
N VAL A 8 24.15 -22.38 7.63
CA VAL A 8 24.92 -23.11 6.59
C VAL A 8 24.25 -22.93 5.21
N LYS A 9 22.94 -23.08 5.15
CA LYS A 9 22.20 -22.91 3.90
C LYS A 9 22.23 -21.46 3.39
N ALA A 10 22.11 -20.49 4.28
CA ALA A 10 22.22 -19.08 3.91
C ALA A 10 23.59 -18.73 3.32
N ARG A 11 24.68 -19.27 3.92
CA ARG A 11 26.04 -19.10 3.39
C ARG A 11 26.20 -19.74 2.02
N GLN A 12 25.67 -20.96 1.83
CA GLN A 12 25.66 -21.61 0.52
C GLN A 12 24.92 -20.77 -0.54
N LEU A 13 23.76 -20.22 -0.22
CA LEU A 13 22.99 -19.36 -1.14
C LEU A 13 23.76 -18.09 -1.51
N LEU A 14 24.49 -17.49 -0.57
CA LEU A 14 25.39 -16.36 -0.85
C LEU A 14 26.53 -16.75 -1.80
N ASP A 15 27.20 -17.87 -1.55
CA ASP A 15 28.29 -18.36 -2.39
C ASP A 15 27.81 -18.69 -3.83
N GLU A 16 26.53 -19.09 -3.97
CA GLU A 16 25.85 -19.32 -5.25
C GLU A 16 25.35 -18.02 -5.93
N GLY A 17 25.46 -16.86 -5.27
CA GLY A 17 24.97 -15.56 -5.77
C GLY A 17 23.46 -15.36 -5.60
N ASN A 18 22.78 -16.21 -4.83
CA ASN A 18 21.34 -16.12 -4.56
C ASN A 18 21.05 -15.19 -3.37
N ILE A 19 21.36 -13.90 -3.54
CA ILE A 19 21.34 -12.88 -2.48
C ILE A 19 19.95 -12.75 -1.85
N GLU A 20 18.90 -12.71 -2.66
CA GLU A 20 17.52 -12.55 -2.19
C GLU A 20 17.09 -13.71 -1.28
N GLN A 21 17.30 -14.94 -1.71
CA GLN A 21 16.94 -16.13 -0.93
C GLN A 21 17.76 -16.24 0.36
N ALA A 22 19.04 -15.89 0.30
CA ALA A 22 19.88 -15.81 1.49
C ALA A 22 19.35 -14.78 2.48
N GLY A 23 18.96 -13.61 1.99
CA GLY A 23 18.38 -12.52 2.79
C GLY A 23 17.10 -12.92 3.49
N LEU A 24 16.15 -13.52 2.77
CA LEU A 24 14.90 -14.01 3.33
C LEU A 24 15.13 -15.05 4.45
N LEU A 25 16.01 -16.03 4.19
CA LEU A 25 16.33 -17.07 5.16
C LEU A 25 17.00 -16.52 6.42
N LEU A 26 17.93 -15.57 6.26
CA LEU A 26 18.62 -14.93 7.40
C LEU A 26 17.70 -14.01 8.18
N LYS A 27 16.81 -13.29 7.51
CA LYS A 27 15.78 -12.48 8.18
C LYS A 27 14.92 -13.36 9.08
N ASP A 28 14.36 -14.46 8.55
CA ASP A 28 13.54 -15.39 9.32
C ASP A 28 14.32 -15.99 10.51
N TYR A 29 15.58 -16.35 10.29
CA TYR A 29 16.48 -16.83 11.34
C TYR A 29 16.67 -15.78 12.46
N LEU A 30 16.98 -14.54 12.08
CA LEU A 30 17.27 -13.45 13.03
C LEU A 30 16.04 -12.99 13.80
N LEU A 31 14.83 -13.23 13.30
CA LEU A 31 13.60 -12.97 14.08
C LEU A 31 13.55 -13.79 15.39
N ASP A 32 14.18 -14.96 15.42
CA ASP A 32 14.25 -15.81 16.62
C ASP A 32 15.62 -15.73 17.32
N ALA A 33 16.65 -15.19 16.66
CA ALA A 33 18.03 -15.19 17.13
C ALA A 33 18.73 -13.83 16.93
N THR A 34 18.10 -12.74 17.38
CA THR A 34 18.61 -11.35 17.18
C THR A 34 19.99 -11.08 17.81
N SER A 35 20.45 -11.92 18.72
CA SER A 35 21.77 -11.83 19.37
C SER A 35 22.82 -12.75 18.78
N ASP A 36 22.50 -13.52 17.75
CA ASP A 36 23.49 -14.37 17.07
C ASP A 36 24.36 -13.54 16.14
N THR A 37 25.60 -13.39 16.54
CA THR A 37 26.57 -12.53 15.84
C THR A 37 27.01 -13.08 14.49
N ASP A 38 27.05 -14.39 14.33
CA ASP A 38 27.35 -15.02 13.04
C ASP A 38 26.22 -14.80 12.04
N GLY A 39 24.97 -14.92 12.48
CA GLY A 39 23.79 -14.58 11.68
C GLY A 39 23.75 -13.11 11.28
N LEU A 40 23.99 -12.21 12.24
CA LEU A 40 24.05 -10.76 11.99
C LEU A 40 25.16 -10.40 10.98
N LYS A 41 26.37 -10.94 11.12
CA LYS A 41 27.47 -10.69 10.18
C LYS A 41 27.19 -11.22 8.78
N LEU A 42 26.55 -12.39 8.70
CA LEU A 42 26.15 -12.95 7.41
C LEU A 42 25.04 -12.12 6.76
N PHE A 43 24.07 -11.66 7.53
CA PHE A 43 23.01 -10.77 7.05
C PHE A 43 23.57 -9.41 6.59
N ALA A 44 24.53 -8.84 7.31
CA ALA A 44 25.24 -7.65 6.87
C ALA A 44 25.96 -7.85 5.52
N THR A 45 26.50 -9.04 5.26
CA THR A 45 27.08 -9.36 3.94
C THR A 45 26.01 -9.38 2.84
N VAL A 46 24.84 -9.95 3.12
CA VAL A 46 23.68 -9.88 2.18
C VAL A 46 23.31 -8.43 1.88
N LEU A 47 23.27 -7.57 2.90
CA LEU A 47 22.94 -6.15 2.74
C LEU A 47 23.99 -5.41 1.88
N ASP A 48 25.27 -5.71 2.04
CA ASP A 48 26.32 -5.15 1.18
C ASP A 48 26.15 -5.54 -0.29
N GLU A 49 25.93 -6.83 -0.56
CA GLU A 49 25.69 -7.35 -1.91
C GLU A 49 24.38 -6.78 -2.53
N ALA A 50 23.40 -6.47 -1.70
CA ALA A 50 22.17 -5.81 -2.11
C ALA A 50 22.28 -4.27 -2.23
N GLY A 51 23.50 -3.70 -2.05
CA GLY A 51 23.76 -2.26 -2.13
C GLY A 51 23.22 -1.45 -0.95
N ARG A 52 22.99 -2.08 0.21
CA ARG A 52 22.48 -1.46 1.44
C ARG A 52 23.60 -1.24 2.46
N ALA A 53 24.65 -0.54 2.06
CA ALA A 53 25.91 -0.42 2.80
C ALA A 53 25.75 0.22 4.20
N GLU A 54 24.87 1.22 4.36
CA GLU A 54 24.62 1.87 5.65
C GLU A 54 23.99 0.89 6.64
N ALA A 55 22.94 0.18 6.23
CA ALA A 55 22.30 -0.83 7.07
C ALA A 55 23.29 -1.97 7.42
N SER A 56 24.10 -2.41 6.46
CA SER A 56 25.17 -3.39 6.70
C SER A 56 26.13 -2.92 7.79
N GLN A 57 26.60 -1.68 7.72
CA GLN A 57 27.52 -1.11 8.70
C GLN A 57 26.93 -1.14 10.11
N HIS A 58 25.69 -0.73 10.29
CA HIS A 58 25.03 -0.72 11.60
C HIS A 58 24.77 -2.13 12.16
N ILE A 59 24.43 -3.09 11.30
CA ILE A 59 24.26 -4.49 11.71
C ILE A 59 25.62 -5.11 12.12
N ARG A 60 26.71 -4.82 11.40
CA ARG A 60 28.07 -5.26 11.80
C ARG A 60 28.48 -4.66 13.14
N ALA A 61 28.29 -3.35 13.33
CA ALA A 61 28.60 -2.68 14.59
C ALA A 61 27.81 -3.26 15.77
N LEU A 62 26.55 -3.65 15.56
CA LEU A 62 25.76 -4.36 16.57
C LEU A 62 26.36 -5.74 16.87
N ALA A 63 26.71 -6.53 15.86
CA ALA A 63 27.32 -7.84 16.04
C ALA A 63 28.63 -7.76 16.81
N GLU A 64 29.51 -6.82 16.46
CA GLU A 64 30.80 -6.60 17.13
C GLU A 64 30.59 -6.17 18.61
N LYS A 65 29.60 -5.34 18.88
CA LYS A 65 29.26 -4.94 20.24
C LYS A 65 28.75 -6.10 21.08
N ILE A 66 27.92 -6.96 20.50
CA ILE A 66 27.46 -8.21 21.15
C ILE A 66 28.66 -9.13 21.47
N ASP A 67 29.53 -9.37 20.48
CA ASP A 67 30.74 -10.20 20.66
C ASP A 67 31.61 -9.69 21.79
N SER A 68 31.85 -8.38 21.85
CA SER A 68 32.66 -7.77 22.93
C SER A 68 31.99 -7.92 24.30
N THR A 69 30.66 -7.83 24.34
CA THR A 69 29.88 -8.01 25.58
C THR A 69 29.98 -9.46 26.07
N ILE A 70 29.79 -10.43 25.18
CA ILE A 70 29.91 -11.85 25.51
C ILE A 70 31.34 -12.19 25.93
N SER A 71 32.35 -11.66 25.24
CA SER A 71 33.78 -11.88 25.56
C SER A 71 34.17 -11.34 26.95
N SER A 72 33.47 -10.35 27.45
CA SER A 72 33.62 -9.84 28.81
C SER A 72 32.89 -10.66 29.88
N GLY A 73 32.24 -11.76 29.48
CA GLY A 73 31.51 -12.67 30.36
C GLY A 73 30.07 -12.22 30.70
N MET A 74 29.54 -11.25 29.95
CA MET A 74 28.17 -10.76 30.10
C MET A 74 27.22 -11.44 29.11
N LEU A 75 25.90 -11.38 29.38
CA LEU A 75 24.88 -11.77 28.41
C LEU A 75 24.86 -10.78 27.22
N PRO A 76 24.39 -11.18 26.05
CA PRO A 76 24.46 -10.38 24.80
C PRO A 76 23.98 -8.94 24.95
N TYR A 77 22.92 -8.69 25.69
CA TYR A 77 22.33 -7.36 25.87
C TYR A 77 22.52 -6.78 27.30
N ALA A 78 23.45 -7.31 28.08
CA ALA A 78 23.67 -6.84 29.46
C ALA A 78 24.47 -5.55 29.55
N ASP A 79 25.19 -5.13 28.51
CA ASP A 79 25.88 -3.84 28.46
C ASP A 79 24.88 -2.73 28.08
N PRO A 80 24.62 -1.75 28.99
CA PRO A 80 23.71 -0.62 28.66
C PRO A 80 24.13 0.19 27.43
N ASN A 81 25.43 0.22 27.10
CA ASN A 81 25.94 0.94 25.95
C ASN A 81 25.57 0.29 24.61
N ILE A 82 25.03 -0.94 24.60
CA ILE A 82 24.57 -1.59 23.38
C ILE A 82 23.24 -0.98 22.84
N ALA A 83 22.51 -0.27 23.69
CA ALA A 83 21.23 0.33 23.31
C ALA A 83 21.33 1.24 22.08
N GLN A 84 22.42 2.00 21.97
CA GLN A 84 22.69 2.86 20.82
C GLN A 84 22.92 2.04 19.53
N ASN A 85 23.67 0.93 19.62
CA ASN A 85 23.90 0.06 18.46
C ASN A 85 22.59 -0.62 18.02
N LEU A 86 21.78 -1.06 18.98
CA LEU A 86 20.44 -1.62 18.70
C LEU A 86 19.53 -0.58 18.01
N PHE A 87 19.55 0.66 18.50
CA PHE A 87 18.79 1.74 17.90
C PHE A 87 19.22 2.00 16.45
N HIS A 88 20.51 2.21 16.20
CA HIS A 88 21.00 2.48 14.84
C HIS A 88 20.75 1.32 13.88
N ALA A 89 20.89 0.08 14.34
CA ALA A 89 20.59 -1.09 13.53
C ALA A 89 19.09 -1.18 13.22
N GLY A 90 18.23 -0.96 14.20
CA GLY A 90 16.78 -0.96 14.02
C GLY A 90 16.31 0.16 13.10
N PHE A 91 16.81 1.38 13.27
CA PHE A 91 16.53 2.53 12.42
C PHE A 91 16.93 2.25 10.96
N ALA A 92 18.17 1.79 10.71
CA ALA A 92 18.63 1.47 9.38
C ALA A 92 17.83 0.34 8.71
N LEU A 93 17.32 -0.61 9.50
CA LEU A 93 16.40 -1.65 8.99
C LEU A 93 15.03 -1.09 8.64
N THR A 94 14.55 -0.10 9.39
CA THR A 94 13.31 0.62 9.06
C THR A 94 13.43 1.34 7.72
N ASP A 95 14.54 2.03 7.46
CA ASP A 95 14.82 2.74 6.21
C ASP A 95 14.81 1.81 4.98
N ILE A 96 15.29 0.58 5.13
CA ILE A 96 15.25 -0.43 4.06
C ILE A 96 13.98 -1.31 4.12
N ARG A 97 12.98 -0.91 4.89
CA ARG A 97 11.67 -1.57 5.03
C ARG A 97 11.72 -3.00 5.56
N GLN A 98 12.74 -3.35 6.35
CA GLN A 98 12.83 -4.63 7.06
C GLN A 98 12.15 -4.53 8.44
N PHE A 99 10.87 -4.15 8.44
CA PHE A 99 10.12 -3.75 9.63
C PHE A 99 10.00 -4.84 10.72
N ASP A 100 9.90 -6.12 10.32
CA ASP A 100 9.82 -7.24 11.28
C ASP A 100 11.07 -7.32 12.16
N LEU A 101 12.24 -7.29 11.52
CA LEU A 101 13.52 -7.36 12.21
C LEU A 101 13.82 -6.04 12.94
N ALA A 102 13.46 -4.89 12.33
CA ALA A 102 13.56 -3.58 12.94
C ALA A 102 12.79 -3.54 14.28
N ALA A 103 11.52 -3.96 14.27
CA ALA A 103 10.69 -3.98 15.49
C ALA A 103 11.29 -4.86 16.59
N LYS A 104 11.86 -6.02 16.25
CA LYS A 104 12.53 -6.90 17.21
C LYS A 104 13.77 -6.25 17.85
N ILE A 105 14.61 -5.62 17.03
CA ILE A 105 15.85 -4.97 17.49
C ILE A 105 15.53 -3.70 18.29
N LEU A 106 14.59 -2.88 17.84
CA LEU A 106 14.13 -1.68 18.56
C LEU A 106 13.44 -2.00 19.89
N ASP A 107 12.70 -3.12 19.96
CA ASP A 107 12.13 -3.60 21.23
C ASP A 107 13.22 -3.94 22.25
N GLN A 108 14.36 -4.50 21.83
CA GLN A 108 15.51 -4.72 22.71
C GLN A 108 16.14 -3.40 23.15
N ALA A 109 16.29 -2.42 22.24
CA ALA A 109 16.77 -1.08 22.58
C ALA A 109 15.85 -0.40 23.62
N MET A 110 14.53 -0.45 23.38
CA MET A 110 13.53 0.13 24.27
C MET A 110 13.53 -0.51 25.68
N LYS A 111 13.79 -1.83 25.79
CA LYS A 111 13.91 -2.50 27.10
C LYS A 111 15.11 -1.99 27.92
N LEU A 112 16.19 -1.62 27.26
CA LEU A 112 17.39 -1.07 27.90
C LEU A 112 17.27 0.41 28.24
N THR A 113 16.54 1.16 27.42
CA THR A 113 16.34 2.61 27.56
C THR A 113 14.85 2.96 27.43
N PRO A 114 14.03 2.59 28.44
CA PRO A 114 12.57 2.66 28.32
C PRO A 114 12.03 4.11 28.23
N ASP A 115 12.81 5.08 28.67
CA ASP A 115 12.40 6.50 28.69
C ASP A 115 12.85 7.27 27.45
N GLU A 116 13.52 6.61 26.48
CA GLU A 116 14.00 7.26 25.26
C GLU A 116 12.88 7.42 24.23
N PRO A 117 12.39 8.65 23.96
CA PRO A 117 11.21 8.85 23.14
C PRO A 117 11.43 8.53 21.66
N VAL A 118 12.66 8.74 21.15
CA VAL A 118 12.98 8.46 19.75
C VAL A 118 12.94 6.95 19.46
N ILE A 119 13.45 6.12 20.39
CA ILE A 119 13.38 4.65 20.25
C ILE A 119 11.91 4.18 20.25
N ARG A 120 11.09 4.80 21.10
CA ARG A 120 9.64 4.51 21.11
C ARG A 120 8.97 4.90 19.81
N TYR A 121 9.31 6.07 19.27
CA TYR A 121 8.78 6.51 17.97
C TYR A 121 9.11 5.49 16.88
N GLU A 122 10.38 5.13 16.73
CA GLU A 122 10.83 4.18 15.69
C GLU A 122 10.21 2.79 15.85
N LEU A 123 10.08 2.29 17.08
CA LEU A 123 9.38 1.02 17.34
C LEU A 123 7.89 1.13 16.97
N GLY A 124 7.24 2.23 17.35
CA GLY A 124 5.86 2.51 16.98
C GLY A 124 5.68 2.54 15.46
N PHE A 125 6.60 3.17 14.75
CA PHE A 125 6.59 3.27 13.29
C PHE A 125 6.78 1.90 12.63
N ALA A 126 7.75 1.10 13.07
CA ALA A 126 7.95 -0.25 12.56
C ALA A 126 6.72 -1.15 12.80
N LEU A 127 6.08 -1.06 13.98
CA LEU A 127 4.86 -1.78 14.31
C LEU A 127 3.68 -1.30 13.44
N MET A 128 3.55 0.01 13.21
CA MET A 128 2.52 0.58 12.33
C MET A 128 2.68 0.07 10.90
N ALA A 129 3.91 0.05 10.37
CA ALA A 129 4.20 -0.48 9.04
C ALA A 129 3.91 -1.99 8.90
N LEU A 130 3.88 -2.73 10.02
CA LEU A 130 3.45 -4.13 10.09
C LEU A 130 1.94 -4.30 10.31
N ASN A 131 1.16 -3.24 10.26
CA ASN A 131 -0.27 -3.23 10.58
C ASN A 131 -0.60 -3.66 12.04
N ARG A 132 0.39 -3.59 12.94
CA ARG A 132 0.26 -3.90 14.37
C ARG A 132 -0.13 -2.63 15.16
N PHE A 133 -1.21 -1.99 14.72
CA PHE A 133 -1.61 -0.65 15.19
C PHE A 133 -1.89 -0.58 16.69
N ASP A 134 -2.53 -1.63 17.26
CA ASP A 134 -2.81 -1.69 18.70
C ASP A 134 -1.54 -1.71 19.54
N GLU A 135 -0.49 -2.34 19.02
CA GLU A 135 0.82 -2.39 19.68
C GLU A 135 1.60 -1.10 19.47
N ALA A 136 1.44 -0.42 18.34
CA ALA A 136 2.09 0.87 18.05
C ALA A 136 1.57 2.00 18.95
N VAL A 137 0.28 2.01 19.27
CA VAL A 137 -0.36 3.09 20.06
C VAL A 137 0.36 3.43 21.37
N PRO A 138 0.70 2.52 22.28
CA PRO A 138 1.37 2.86 23.53
C PRO A 138 2.76 3.46 23.32
N HIS A 139 3.45 3.09 22.24
CA HIS A 139 4.76 3.64 21.91
C HIS A 139 4.63 5.08 21.41
N PHE A 140 3.77 5.34 20.41
CA PHE A 140 3.51 6.71 19.96
C PHE A 140 2.93 7.60 21.08
N GLN A 141 2.05 7.06 21.93
CA GLN A 141 1.48 7.82 23.04
C GLN A 141 2.53 8.25 24.07
N ALA A 142 3.53 7.41 24.32
CA ALA A 142 4.63 7.76 25.20
C ALA A 142 5.61 8.74 24.53
N ALA A 143 5.96 8.50 23.26
CA ALA A 143 6.85 9.39 22.51
C ALA A 143 6.26 10.80 22.33
N ALA A 144 4.97 10.91 21.97
CA ALA A 144 4.31 12.20 21.75
C ALA A 144 4.28 13.13 22.97
N LYS A 145 4.32 12.57 24.18
CA LYS A 145 4.38 13.39 25.41
C LYS A 145 5.70 14.16 25.57
N GLU A 146 6.79 13.56 25.08
CA GLU A 146 8.15 14.10 25.25
C GLU A 146 8.61 14.85 23.99
N LEU A 147 8.35 14.31 22.79
CA LEU A 147 8.76 14.92 21.52
C LEU A 147 7.89 16.13 21.17
N ASN A 148 6.58 16.03 21.42
CA ASN A 148 5.60 17.07 21.12
C ASN A 148 5.71 17.60 19.66
N ASP A 149 5.98 16.71 18.73
CA ASP A 149 6.10 16.99 17.30
C ASP A 149 4.84 16.59 16.54
N PHE A 150 4.71 17.09 15.31
CA PHE A 150 3.56 16.84 14.43
C PHE A 150 3.48 15.36 14.03
N ASP A 151 4.57 14.78 13.56
CA ASP A 151 4.58 13.43 12.96
C ASP A 151 4.23 12.34 13.96
N THR A 152 4.84 12.37 15.14
CA THR A 152 4.55 11.43 16.22
C THR A 152 3.08 11.47 16.63
N THR A 153 2.55 12.70 16.77
CA THR A 153 1.16 12.90 17.17
C THR A 153 0.19 12.50 16.04
N LEU A 154 0.54 12.76 14.79
CA LEU A 154 -0.22 12.33 13.62
C LEU A 154 -0.31 10.81 13.54
N ASN A 155 0.83 10.11 13.66
CA ASN A 155 0.90 8.64 13.62
C ASN A 155 0.07 8.02 14.74
N LEU A 156 0.05 8.61 15.93
CA LEU A 156 -0.85 8.19 17.02
C LEU A 156 -2.31 8.31 16.59
N GLY A 157 -2.70 9.44 15.98
CA GLY A 157 -4.04 9.66 15.47
C GLY A 157 -4.43 8.64 14.39
N VAL A 158 -3.52 8.36 13.46
CA VAL A 158 -3.70 7.35 12.39
C VAL A 158 -3.91 5.96 13.00
N CYS A 159 -3.08 5.52 13.94
CA CYS A 159 -3.26 4.24 14.62
C CYS A 159 -4.61 4.14 15.34
N HIS A 160 -5.10 5.23 15.92
CA HIS A 160 -6.44 5.26 16.51
C HIS A 160 -7.55 5.13 15.46
N VAL A 161 -7.42 5.76 14.28
CA VAL A 161 -8.38 5.58 13.17
C VAL A 161 -8.41 4.13 12.72
N LEU A 162 -7.24 3.53 12.46
CA LEU A 162 -7.10 2.18 11.93
C LEU A 162 -7.58 1.11 12.93
N THR A 163 -7.47 1.38 14.23
CA THR A 163 -8.05 0.55 15.32
C THR A 163 -9.49 0.92 15.65
N ARG A 164 -10.12 1.81 14.86
CA ARG A 164 -11.51 2.26 15.02
C ARG A 164 -11.80 2.97 16.36
N ARG A 165 -10.80 3.50 17.01
CA ARG A 165 -10.91 4.38 18.20
C ARG A 165 -11.10 5.82 17.74
N LEU A 166 -12.26 6.10 17.08
CA LEU A 166 -12.48 7.33 16.32
C LEU A 166 -12.54 8.59 17.20
N LYS A 167 -13.03 8.48 18.46
CA LYS A 167 -13.08 9.61 19.37
C LYS A 167 -11.69 10.10 19.78
N PRO A 168 -10.75 9.25 20.26
CA PRO A 168 -9.36 9.67 20.49
C PRO A 168 -8.69 10.24 19.24
N ALA A 169 -8.89 9.62 18.07
CA ALA A 169 -8.33 10.12 16.81
C ALA A 169 -8.79 11.55 16.51
N LYS A 170 -10.08 11.83 16.69
CA LYS A 170 -10.65 13.17 16.47
C LYS A 170 -10.05 14.20 17.41
N GLU A 171 -9.93 13.87 18.70
CA GLU A 171 -9.33 14.76 19.70
C GLU A 171 -7.88 15.12 19.33
N ILE A 172 -7.11 14.11 18.88
CA ILE A 172 -5.71 14.30 18.42
C ILE A 172 -5.67 15.19 17.17
N PHE A 173 -6.47 14.91 16.14
CA PHE A 173 -6.47 15.71 14.92
C PHE A 173 -6.98 17.14 15.14
N ASP A 174 -7.88 17.37 16.13
CA ASP A 174 -8.32 18.70 16.51
C ASP A 174 -7.23 19.49 17.28
N GLN A 175 -6.35 18.80 18.00
CA GLN A 175 -5.15 19.41 18.60
C GLN A 175 -4.12 19.74 17.52
N LEU A 176 -3.81 18.79 16.63
CA LEU A 176 -2.86 19.00 15.53
C LEU A 176 -3.24 20.16 14.61
N ALA A 177 -4.52 20.43 14.40
CA ALA A 177 -4.95 21.56 13.60
C ALA A 177 -4.54 22.93 14.14
N LYS A 178 -4.17 22.99 15.42
CA LYS A 178 -3.66 24.21 16.07
C LYS A 178 -2.14 24.30 15.99
N LEU A 179 -1.47 23.21 15.74
CA LEU A 179 -0.01 23.05 15.70
C LEU A 179 0.54 23.02 14.28
N ALA A 180 -0.27 22.60 13.29
CA ALA A 180 0.15 22.53 11.90
C ALA A 180 0.58 23.90 11.36
N ASP A 181 1.87 24.08 11.16
CA ASP A 181 2.48 25.36 10.76
C ASP A 181 2.74 25.43 9.25
N GLY A 182 3.18 24.31 8.65
CA GLY A 182 3.44 24.18 7.22
C GLY A 182 2.21 23.92 6.36
N GLU A 183 2.34 24.17 5.04
CA GLU A 183 1.29 23.80 4.06
C GLU A 183 1.16 22.28 3.94
N ASP A 184 2.29 21.57 3.95
CA ASP A 184 2.33 20.11 3.84
C ASP A 184 1.68 19.43 5.05
N GLU A 185 1.96 19.89 6.25
CA GLU A 185 1.31 19.42 7.49
C GLU A 185 -0.21 19.63 7.46
N ARG A 186 -0.67 20.77 6.93
CA ARG A 186 -2.10 21.05 6.80
C ARG A 186 -2.77 20.15 5.76
N LYS A 187 -2.11 19.89 4.64
CA LYS A 187 -2.59 18.94 3.60
C LYS A 187 -2.68 17.53 4.15
N GLU A 188 -1.62 17.07 4.81
CA GLU A 188 -1.59 15.73 5.42
C GLU A 188 -2.69 15.58 6.47
N LEU A 189 -2.83 16.54 7.37
CA LEU A 189 -3.88 16.52 8.38
C LEU A 189 -5.29 16.57 7.75
N ALA A 190 -5.50 17.34 6.69
CA ALA A 190 -6.77 17.39 5.98
C ALA A 190 -7.10 16.01 5.37
N HIS A 191 -6.12 15.34 4.78
CA HIS A 191 -6.27 13.96 4.28
C HIS A 191 -6.66 13.00 5.41
N ARG A 192 -5.93 12.98 6.53
CA ARG A 192 -6.22 12.09 7.68
C ARG A 192 -7.58 12.38 8.32
N ARG A 193 -7.99 13.64 8.37
CA ARG A 193 -9.34 14.02 8.81
C ARG A 193 -10.44 13.50 7.89
N MET A 194 -10.16 13.41 6.59
CA MET A 194 -11.13 12.83 5.66
C MET A 194 -11.23 11.31 5.84
N VAL A 195 -10.12 10.62 6.05
CA VAL A 195 -10.12 9.20 6.42
C VAL A 195 -10.97 8.99 7.68
N LEU A 196 -10.78 9.82 8.71
CA LEU A 196 -11.58 9.77 9.93
C LEU A 196 -13.08 9.95 9.64
N LYS A 197 -13.47 10.94 8.83
CA LYS A 197 -14.88 11.17 8.47
C LYS A 197 -15.51 9.98 7.76
N ARG A 198 -14.77 9.36 6.81
CA ARG A 198 -15.24 8.14 6.11
C ARG A 198 -15.37 6.96 7.08
N MET A 199 -14.44 6.81 8.02
CA MET A 199 -14.51 5.79 9.07
C MET A 199 -15.68 6.02 10.04
N GLU A 200 -16.00 7.27 10.38
CA GLU A 200 -17.18 7.60 11.22
C GLU A 200 -18.48 7.15 10.57
N GLU A 201 -18.61 7.25 9.23
CA GLU A 201 -19.78 6.74 8.49
C GLU A 201 -19.90 5.20 8.56
N LEU A 202 -18.79 4.51 8.71
CA LEU A 202 -18.74 3.06 8.81
C LEU A 202 -18.79 2.57 10.27
N SER A 203 -18.93 3.47 11.24
CA SER A 203 -18.84 3.16 12.68
C SER A 203 -19.85 2.12 13.16
N SER A 204 -21.04 2.07 12.53
CA SER A 204 -22.10 1.10 12.85
C SER A 204 -21.79 -0.34 12.37
N ARG A 205 -20.83 -0.53 11.48
CA ARG A 205 -20.45 -1.85 10.97
C ARG A 205 -19.55 -2.56 11.96
N GLN A 206 -19.82 -3.81 12.27
CA GLN A 206 -18.95 -4.62 13.17
C GLN A 206 -17.63 -4.97 12.50
N THR A 207 -17.69 -5.43 11.26
CA THR A 207 -16.53 -5.75 10.41
C THR A 207 -16.57 -4.91 9.15
N LEU A 208 -15.39 -4.50 8.68
CA LEU A 208 -15.25 -3.77 7.43
C LEU A 208 -14.82 -4.75 6.33
N THR A 209 -15.48 -4.63 5.20
CA THR A 209 -15.13 -5.36 3.97
C THR A 209 -13.97 -4.66 3.25
N ALA A 210 -13.38 -5.31 2.24
CA ALA A 210 -12.39 -4.68 1.37
C ALA A 210 -12.90 -3.37 0.73
N ARG A 211 -14.19 -3.34 0.34
CA ARG A 211 -14.85 -2.14 -0.19
C ARG A 211 -14.90 -1.02 0.86
N ASP A 212 -15.19 -1.36 2.12
CA ASP A 212 -15.22 -0.39 3.21
C ASP A 212 -13.83 0.20 3.49
N TRP A 213 -12.81 -0.64 3.51
CA TRP A 213 -11.44 -0.19 3.73
C TRP A 213 -10.93 0.68 2.59
N LEU A 214 -11.11 0.27 1.33
CA LEU A 214 -10.68 1.06 0.18
C LEU A 214 -11.38 2.42 0.14
N TYR A 215 -12.69 2.44 0.44
CA TYR A 215 -13.42 3.69 0.58
C TYR A 215 -12.90 4.54 1.75
N ALA A 216 -12.75 3.97 2.94
CA ALA A 216 -12.37 4.72 4.12
C ALA A 216 -10.98 5.36 3.98
N LEU A 217 -9.99 4.58 3.56
CA LEU A 217 -8.61 5.03 3.47
C LEU A 217 -8.38 5.97 2.28
N TYR A 218 -8.93 5.63 1.12
CA TYR A 218 -8.55 6.27 -0.14
C TYR A 218 -9.71 7.01 -0.84
N GLY A 219 -10.96 6.79 -0.42
CA GLY A 219 -12.12 7.34 -1.10
C GLY A 219 -12.38 6.72 -2.47
N SER A 220 -11.79 5.58 -2.74
CA SER A 220 -11.90 4.90 -4.03
C SER A 220 -13.12 3.98 -4.10
N LEU A 221 -13.61 3.78 -5.33
CA LEU A 221 -14.67 2.82 -5.62
C LEU A 221 -14.06 1.46 -5.92
N LEU A 222 -14.63 0.40 -5.32
CA LEU A 222 -14.34 -0.99 -5.66
C LEU A 222 -15.57 -1.61 -6.32
N LEU A 223 -15.45 -1.99 -7.59
CA LEU A 223 -16.58 -2.55 -8.34
C LEU A 223 -16.93 -3.96 -7.86
N HIS A 224 -15.94 -4.82 -7.73
CA HIS A 224 -16.11 -6.19 -7.22
C HIS A 224 -15.50 -6.32 -5.82
N PRO A 225 -16.31 -6.51 -4.76
CA PRO A 225 -15.85 -6.42 -3.37
C PRO A 225 -15.04 -7.62 -2.84
N GLY A 226 -14.77 -8.61 -3.69
CA GLY A 226 -13.99 -9.80 -3.34
C GLY A 226 -12.50 -9.65 -3.63
N TYR A 227 -11.71 -10.54 -3.00
CA TYR A 227 -10.30 -10.71 -3.34
C TYR A 227 -10.17 -11.84 -4.36
N LYS A 228 -9.38 -11.62 -5.41
CA LYS A 228 -8.99 -12.68 -6.35
C LYS A 228 -7.63 -13.24 -5.93
N SER A 229 -7.57 -14.53 -5.69
CA SER A 229 -6.33 -15.28 -5.43
C SER A 229 -6.00 -16.18 -6.61
N GLY A 230 -4.72 -16.27 -6.96
CA GLY A 230 -4.20 -17.18 -8.00
C GLY A 230 -3.61 -16.45 -9.21
N ASP A 231 -2.88 -17.23 -10.02
CA ASP A 231 -2.00 -16.74 -11.11
C ASP A 231 -2.68 -16.88 -12.48
N GLY A 232 -4.01 -17.08 -12.53
CA GLY A 232 -4.75 -17.33 -13.77
C GLY A 232 -4.97 -16.06 -14.59
N ALA A 233 -4.95 -16.21 -15.93
CA ALA A 233 -5.41 -15.17 -16.82
C ALA A 233 -6.89 -14.84 -16.57
N GLU A 234 -7.24 -13.56 -16.64
CA GLU A 234 -8.61 -13.11 -16.52
C GLU A 234 -9.46 -13.67 -17.65
N ASP A 235 -10.64 -14.18 -17.32
CA ASP A 235 -11.55 -14.68 -18.35
C ASP A 235 -12.30 -13.52 -19.03
N LEU A 236 -12.69 -13.74 -20.30
CA LEU A 236 -13.33 -12.71 -21.12
C LEU A 236 -14.68 -12.24 -20.53
N LYS A 237 -15.38 -13.11 -19.80
CA LYS A 237 -16.66 -12.78 -19.18
C LYS A 237 -16.44 -11.85 -17.97
N SER A 238 -15.42 -12.10 -17.16
CA SER A 238 -15.06 -11.25 -16.02
C SER A 238 -14.69 -9.84 -16.47
N ILE A 239 -13.92 -9.70 -17.55
CA ILE A 239 -13.56 -8.40 -18.12
C ILE A 239 -14.81 -7.69 -18.66
N ALA A 240 -15.65 -8.41 -19.41
CA ALA A 240 -16.92 -7.88 -19.93
C ALA A 240 -17.87 -7.42 -18.83
N SER A 241 -18.00 -8.21 -17.77
CA SER A 241 -18.78 -7.89 -16.58
C SER A 241 -18.27 -6.61 -15.89
N THR A 242 -16.96 -6.53 -15.67
CA THR A 242 -16.35 -5.35 -15.02
C THR A 242 -16.57 -4.08 -15.84
N ALA A 243 -16.46 -4.16 -17.17
CA ALA A 243 -16.71 -3.01 -18.05
C ALA A 243 -18.18 -2.55 -18.00
N GLN A 244 -19.14 -3.48 -17.93
CA GLN A 244 -20.56 -3.15 -17.80
C GLN A 244 -20.89 -2.56 -16.43
N VAL A 245 -20.38 -3.11 -15.33
CA VAL A 245 -20.54 -2.55 -13.99
C VAL A 245 -19.91 -1.15 -13.91
N LEU A 246 -18.72 -0.94 -14.50
CA LEU A 246 -18.07 0.36 -14.58
C LEU A 246 -18.98 1.37 -15.28
N ARG A 247 -19.50 1.04 -16.48
CA ARG A 247 -20.41 1.91 -17.22
C ARG A 247 -21.61 2.31 -16.35
N GLY A 248 -22.31 1.32 -15.78
CA GLY A 248 -23.47 1.57 -14.95
C GLY A 248 -23.18 2.41 -13.69
N VAL A 249 -22.01 2.23 -13.08
CA VAL A 249 -21.59 3.03 -11.92
C VAL A 249 -21.25 4.47 -12.33
N LEU A 250 -20.53 4.67 -13.44
CA LEU A 250 -20.24 6.02 -13.96
C LEU A 250 -21.52 6.79 -14.25
N GLU A 251 -22.46 6.17 -14.97
CA GLU A 251 -23.77 6.75 -15.29
C GLU A 251 -24.59 7.04 -14.02
N GLY A 252 -24.74 6.06 -13.12
CA GLY A 252 -25.55 6.16 -11.93
C GLY A 252 -25.03 7.17 -10.90
N LEU A 253 -23.72 7.30 -10.77
CA LEU A 253 -23.08 8.34 -9.95
C LEU A 253 -22.92 9.67 -10.69
N ARG A 254 -23.30 9.76 -11.97
CA ARG A 254 -23.16 10.95 -12.82
C ARG A 254 -21.70 11.44 -12.88
N ILE A 255 -20.78 10.51 -13.05
CA ILE A 255 -19.37 10.83 -13.29
C ILE A 255 -19.22 11.14 -14.78
N GLU A 256 -18.91 12.39 -15.08
CA GLU A 256 -18.81 12.86 -16.47
C GLU A 256 -17.50 12.38 -17.08
N VAL A 257 -17.59 11.66 -18.19
CA VAL A 257 -16.44 11.19 -18.99
C VAL A 257 -16.68 11.61 -20.44
N GLU A 258 -15.72 12.29 -21.04
CA GLU A 258 -15.79 12.76 -22.43
C GLU A 258 -14.82 12.02 -23.35
N VAL A 259 -13.75 11.44 -22.79
CA VAL A 259 -12.74 10.69 -23.52
C VAL A 259 -12.19 9.53 -22.67
N ILE A 260 -11.93 8.42 -23.33
CA ILE A 260 -11.25 7.27 -22.72
C ILE A 260 -9.77 7.37 -23.11
N GLU A 261 -8.88 7.45 -22.12
CA GLU A 261 -7.44 7.39 -22.34
C GLU A 261 -6.89 6.02 -21.94
N PHE A 262 -5.96 5.46 -22.70
CA PHE A 262 -5.20 4.28 -22.26
C PHE A 262 -3.80 4.70 -21.85
N TYR A 263 -3.35 4.16 -20.71
CA TYR A 263 -2.06 4.52 -20.14
C TYR A 263 -0.89 3.96 -20.96
N ASN A 264 -0.93 2.68 -21.30
CA ASN A 264 0.11 1.96 -22.02
C ASN A 264 -0.49 0.97 -23.06
N PRO A 265 0.32 0.34 -23.92
CA PRO A 265 -0.18 -0.65 -24.89
C PRO A 265 -0.96 -1.80 -24.29
N MET A 266 -0.62 -2.25 -23.05
CA MET A 266 -1.30 -3.34 -22.36
C MET A 266 -2.70 -2.95 -21.89
N SER A 267 -2.92 -1.68 -21.60
CA SER A 267 -4.22 -1.11 -21.20
C SER A 267 -5.12 -0.78 -22.40
N LYS A 268 -4.54 -0.67 -23.62
CA LYS A 268 -5.27 -0.27 -24.83
C LYS A 268 -6.46 -1.18 -25.18
N PRO A 269 -6.38 -2.52 -25.08
CA PRO A 269 -7.53 -3.38 -25.38
C PRO A 269 -8.71 -3.15 -24.45
N LEU A 270 -8.43 -2.94 -23.13
CA LEU A 270 -9.45 -2.64 -22.13
C LEU A 270 -10.08 -1.25 -22.37
N ALA A 271 -9.27 -0.24 -22.67
CA ALA A 271 -9.75 1.10 -22.99
C ALA A 271 -10.62 1.11 -24.23
N ARG A 272 -10.26 0.34 -25.26
CA ARG A 272 -11.09 0.16 -26.47
C ARG A 272 -12.44 -0.45 -26.16
N LEU A 273 -12.48 -1.50 -25.35
CA LEU A 273 -13.73 -2.10 -24.90
C LEU A 273 -14.63 -1.07 -24.22
N ILE A 274 -14.08 -0.30 -23.28
CA ILE A 274 -14.82 0.73 -22.54
C ILE A 274 -15.29 1.87 -23.47
N SER A 275 -14.42 2.32 -24.38
CA SER A 275 -14.72 3.35 -25.38
C SER A 275 -15.90 2.94 -26.27
N GLU A 276 -15.90 1.71 -26.79
CA GLU A 276 -16.96 1.18 -27.64
C GLU A 276 -18.28 0.95 -26.86
N LEU A 277 -18.21 0.54 -25.58
CA LEU A 277 -19.40 0.39 -24.72
C LEU A 277 -20.06 1.71 -24.35
N MET A 278 -19.26 2.76 -24.16
CA MET A 278 -19.72 4.10 -23.77
C MET A 278 -19.93 5.03 -24.96
N GLU A 279 -19.60 4.58 -26.16
CA GLU A 279 -19.65 5.39 -27.40
C GLU A 279 -18.83 6.70 -27.31
N LEU A 280 -17.67 6.62 -26.62
CA LEU A 280 -16.78 7.76 -26.40
C LEU A 280 -15.49 7.61 -27.23
N PRO A 281 -14.88 8.74 -27.63
CA PRO A 281 -13.58 8.70 -28.30
C PRO A 281 -12.49 8.12 -27.41
N MET A 282 -11.51 7.43 -28.01
CA MET A 282 -10.36 6.88 -27.33
C MET A 282 -9.06 7.54 -27.82
N ASP A 283 -8.15 7.81 -26.90
CA ASP A 283 -6.81 8.32 -27.21
C ASP A 283 -5.75 7.71 -26.30
N SER A 284 -4.48 7.91 -26.61
CA SER A 284 -3.37 7.54 -25.73
C SER A 284 -3.11 8.63 -24.69
N TYR A 285 -2.65 8.23 -23.50
CA TYR A 285 -2.14 9.16 -22.51
C TYR A 285 -1.00 10.01 -23.10
N LYS A 286 -1.12 11.34 -23.04
CA LYS A 286 -0.17 12.31 -23.60
C LYS A 286 0.42 13.28 -22.57
N GLY A 287 0.35 12.94 -21.29
CA GLY A 287 0.85 13.81 -20.24
C GLY A 287 -0.20 14.80 -19.70
N PRO A 288 0.23 15.88 -19.02
CA PRO A 288 -0.65 16.75 -18.26
C PRO A 288 -1.60 17.62 -19.10
N ASP A 289 -1.26 17.88 -20.37
CA ASP A 289 -1.92 18.89 -21.22
C ASP A 289 -3.28 18.43 -21.79
N ARG A 290 -3.98 17.54 -21.13
CA ARG A 290 -5.22 17.03 -21.69
C ARG A 290 -6.48 17.44 -20.97
N PRO A 291 -7.61 17.34 -21.74
CA PRO A 291 -8.87 17.95 -21.38
C PRO A 291 -9.52 17.32 -20.15
N ASP A 292 -10.41 18.12 -19.66
CA ASP A 292 -11.37 17.83 -18.64
C ASP A 292 -12.07 16.48 -18.91
N LYS A 293 -12.34 15.71 -17.83
CA LYS A 293 -13.22 14.55 -17.87
C LYS A 293 -12.71 13.34 -18.67
N ALA A 294 -11.41 13.09 -18.63
CA ALA A 294 -10.84 11.86 -19.16
C ALA A 294 -10.95 10.71 -18.15
N LEU A 295 -11.31 9.52 -18.63
CA LEU A 295 -11.13 8.27 -17.89
C LEU A 295 -9.83 7.63 -18.35
N LEU A 296 -8.80 7.68 -17.50
CA LEU A 296 -7.51 7.01 -17.77
C LEU A 296 -7.59 5.55 -17.33
N VAL A 297 -7.51 4.68 -18.31
CA VAL A 297 -7.67 3.23 -18.13
C VAL A 297 -6.30 2.56 -18.00
N MET A 298 -6.16 1.75 -16.96
CA MET A 298 -5.02 0.89 -16.68
C MET A 298 -5.49 -0.57 -16.55
N ALA A 299 -4.72 -1.51 -17.08
CA ALA A 299 -4.97 -2.92 -16.85
C ALA A 299 -4.62 -3.29 -15.39
N TRP A 300 -3.50 -2.77 -14.92
CA TRP A 300 -2.97 -3.03 -13.60
C TRP A 300 -2.52 -1.73 -12.92
N ALA A 301 -2.83 -1.54 -11.65
CA ALA A 301 -2.53 -0.29 -10.96
C ALA A 301 -1.02 0.00 -10.81
N THR A 302 -0.17 -1.03 -10.95
CA THR A 302 1.30 -0.88 -10.98
C THR A 302 1.87 -0.40 -12.32
N ASP A 303 1.05 -0.24 -13.35
CA ASP A 303 1.51 0.16 -14.67
C ASP A 303 2.08 1.58 -14.71
N VAL A 304 1.73 2.43 -13.74
CA VAL A 304 2.19 3.82 -13.69
C VAL A 304 3.68 3.88 -13.40
N ILE A 305 4.43 4.43 -14.36
CA ILE A 305 5.87 4.64 -14.21
C ILE A 305 6.19 5.97 -13.53
N GLY A 306 7.29 6.00 -12.74
CA GLY A 306 7.69 7.15 -11.92
C GLY A 306 7.66 8.51 -12.62
N PRO A 307 8.18 8.68 -13.86
CA PRO A 307 8.13 9.98 -14.56
C PRO A 307 6.71 10.52 -14.82
N HIS A 308 5.71 9.65 -14.90
CA HIS A 308 4.32 10.07 -15.11
C HIS A 308 3.54 10.26 -13.81
N GLN A 309 4.05 9.73 -12.70
CA GLN A 309 3.38 9.74 -11.42
C GLN A 309 2.98 11.16 -11.01
N ALA A 310 3.92 12.09 -10.96
CA ALA A 310 3.67 13.48 -10.56
C ALA A 310 2.58 14.18 -11.39
N PHE A 311 2.52 13.90 -12.71
CA PHE A 311 1.49 14.47 -13.57
C PHE A 311 0.12 13.86 -13.33
N ILE A 312 0.06 12.57 -13.03
CA ILE A 312 -1.19 11.86 -12.75
C ILE A 312 -1.70 12.23 -11.37
N GLU A 313 -0.82 12.35 -10.37
CA GLU A 313 -1.16 12.74 -9.00
C GLU A 313 -1.84 14.10 -8.94
N THR A 314 -1.36 15.07 -9.71
CA THR A 314 -1.84 16.46 -9.72
C THR A 314 -2.94 16.73 -10.74
N SER A 315 -3.34 15.74 -11.55
CA SER A 315 -4.36 15.93 -12.58
C SER A 315 -5.76 15.92 -11.97
N GLU A 316 -6.28 17.10 -11.66
CA GLU A 316 -7.61 17.33 -11.07
C GLU A 316 -8.80 16.88 -11.96
N ARG A 317 -8.56 16.56 -13.23
CA ARG A 317 -9.60 16.42 -14.27
C ARG A 317 -9.70 15.02 -14.86
N ARG A 318 -8.79 14.12 -14.51
CA ARG A 318 -8.83 12.72 -14.90
C ARG A 318 -9.39 11.86 -13.78
N THR A 319 -10.23 10.91 -14.15
CA THR A 319 -10.58 9.80 -13.28
C THR A 319 -9.73 8.60 -13.66
N LEU A 320 -9.04 7.98 -12.71
CA LEU A 320 -8.24 6.80 -12.95
C LEU A 320 -9.08 5.55 -12.69
N PHE A 321 -9.08 4.65 -13.66
CA PHE A 321 -9.64 3.31 -13.52
C PHE A 321 -8.54 2.28 -13.73
N ALA A 322 -8.31 1.42 -12.73
CA ALA A 322 -7.51 0.22 -12.87
C ALA A 322 -8.41 -1.02 -12.78
N TYR A 323 -8.25 -1.95 -13.72
CA TYR A 323 -8.98 -3.22 -13.67
C TYR A 323 -8.60 -4.02 -12.43
N GLY A 324 -7.29 -4.16 -12.15
CA GLY A 324 -6.77 -4.83 -10.97
C GLY A 324 -5.89 -3.94 -10.09
N LEU A 325 -6.00 -4.13 -8.78
CA LEU A 325 -5.15 -3.51 -7.76
C LEU A 325 -4.46 -4.60 -6.94
N PRO A 326 -3.10 -4.62 -6.86
CA PRO A 326 -2.35 -5.51 -5.98
C PRO A 326 -2.50 -5.04 -4.54
N TRP A 327 -3.39 -5.64 -3.80
CA TRP A 327 -3.77 -5.16 -2.48
C TRP A 327 -2.71 -5.39 -1.37
N ARG A 328 -1.65 -6.15 -1.66
CA ARG A 328 -0.54 -6.44 -0.72
C ARG A 328 0.70 -5.59 -0.95
N GLU A 329 0.74 -4.82 -2.02
CA GLU A 329 1.93 -4.06 -2.41
C GLU A 329 1.64 -2.56 -2.33
N PRO A 330 2.55 -1.75 -1.79
CA PRO A 330 2.41 -0.31 -1.82
C PRO A 330 2.52 0.18 -3.26
N LEU A 331 1.72 1.20 -3.59
CA LEU A 331 1.68 1.81 -4.91
C LEU A 331 1.88 3.32 -4.78
N PRO A 332 2.48 3.96 -5.78
CA PRO A 332 2.70 5.39 -5.77
C PRO A 332 1.39 6.20 -5.74
N LEU A 333 0.31 5.64 -6.22
CA LEU A 333 -1.02 6.28 -6.19
C LEU A 333 -2.13 5.23 -6.21
N VAL A 334 -3.30 5.60 -5.69
CA VAL A 334 -4.50 4.77 -5.72
C VAL A 334 -5.45 5.26 -6.82
N PRO A 335 -5.90 4.38 -7.73
CA PRO A 335 -6.95 4.72 -8.68
C PRO A 335 -8.26 5.08 -7.98
N GLU A 336 -9.00 6.05 -8.51
CA GLU A 336 -10.34 6.41 -7.99
C GLU A 336 -11.34 5.29 -8.18
N ILE A 337 -11.18 4.48 -9.22
CA ILE A 337 -12.05 3.33 -9.50
C ILE A 337 -11.18 2.10 -9.69
N VAL A 338 -11.48 1.07 -8.93
CA VAL A 338 -10.80 -0.24 -8.95
C VAL A 338 -11.80 -1.31 -9.36
N GLY A 339 -11.45 -2.10 -10.35
CA GLY A 339 -12.27 -3.22 -10.80
C GLY A 339 -12.30 -4.33 -9.75
N CYS A 340 -11.14 -4.85 -9.38
CA CYS A 340 -11.01 -5.90 -8.37
C CYS A 340 -9.68 -5.80 -7.61
N LEU A 341 -9.65 -6.38 -6.42
CA LEU A 341 -8.42 -6.62 -5.68
C LEU A 341 -7.88 -8.01 -6.06
N ALA A 342 -6.64 -8.09 -6.50
CA ALA A 342 -6.02 -9.35 -6.92
C ALA A 342 -4.57 -9.42 -6.44
N GLU A 343 -4.03 -10.64 -6.28
CA GLU A 343 -2.59 -10.82 -6.01
C GLU A 343 -1.78 -10.67 -7.30
N GLN A 344 -2.32 -11.19 -8.39
CA GLN A 344 -1.79 -11.02 -9.74
C GLN A 344 -2.97 -10.88 -10.70
N CYS A 345 -2.75 -10.23 -11.82
CA CYS A 345 -3.74 -10.06 -12.87
C CYS A 345 -3.03 -10.15 -14.22
N THR A 346 -3.29 -11.25 -14.94
CA THR A 346 -2.80 -11.43 -16.31
C THR A 346 -3.96 -11.25 -17.25
N MET A 347 -3.82 -10.34 -18.21
CA MET A 347 -4.86 -10.12 -19.20
C MET A 347 -4.78 -11.16 -20.34
N PRO A 348 -5.89 -11.52 -21.00
CA PRO A 348 -5.89 -12.51 -22.08
C PRO A 348 -4.99 -12.14 -23.27
N TRP A 349 -4.60 -10.88 -23.41
CA TRP A 349 -3.71 -10.38 -24.45
C TRP A 349 -2.25 -10.28 -24.02
N ASP A 350 -1.91 -10.52 -22.75
CA ASP A 350 -0.53 -10.55 -22.26
C ASP A 350 0.22 -11.78 -22.76
N GLU A 351 -0.49 -12.89 -22.92
CA GLU A 351 0.02 -14.16 -23.46
C GLU A 351 -0.32 -14.33 -24.94
N THR A 352 -0.06 -13.33 -25.77
CA THR A 352 -0.32 -13.48 -27.20
C THR A 352 0.54 -14.59 -27.81
N THR A 353 0.01 -15.79 -27.82
CA THR A 353 0.42 -16.82 -28.77
C THR A 353 0.08 -16.31 -30.18
N ARG A 354 0.96 -16.52 -31.15
CA ARG A 354 0.90 -16.04 -32.53
C ARG A 354 -0.41 -16.38 -33.30
N SER A 355 -1.41 -16.97 -32.67
CA SER A 355 -2.61 -17.47 -33.28
C SER A 355 -3.87 -16.63 -33.10
N THR A 356 -3.94 -15.75 -32.11
CA THR A 356 -5.14 -14.95 -31.85
C THR A 356 -4.78 -13.47 -31.84
N SER A 357 -5.46 -12.66 -32.67
CA SER A 357 -5.21 -11.22 -32.68
C SER A 357 -5.88 -10.54 -31.49
N ILE A 358 -5.24 -9.50 -30.96
CA ILE A 358 -5.82 -8.65 -29.90
C ILE A 358 -7.20 -8.10 -30.33
N ASP A 359 -7.36 -7.75 -31.60
CA ASP A 359 -8.64 -7.26 -32.15
C ASP A 359 -9.75 -8.31 -32.04
N SER A 360 -9.45 -9.58 -32.28
CA SER A 360 -10.42 -10.67 -32.11
C SER A 360 -10.82 -10.81 -30.63
N ILE A 361 -9.85 -10.80 -29.72
CA ILE A 361 -10.12 -10.89 -28.27
C ILE A 361 -11.02 -9.74 -27.81
N VAL A 362 -10.71 -8.50 -28.22
CA VAL A 362 -11.54 -7.33 -27.85
C VAL A 362 -12.95 -7.47 -28.44
N THR A 363 -13.08 -7.92 -29.67
CA THR A 363 -14.39 -8.15 -30.31
C THR A 363 -15.20 -9.19 -29.54
N ASP A 364 -14.61 -10.30 -29.15
CA ASP A 364 -15.26 -11.35 -28.37
C ASP A 364 -15.70 -10.84 -26.98
N ILE A 365 -14.87 -10.00 -26.33
CA ILE A 365 -15.23 -9.41 -25.05
C ILE A 365 -16.38 -8.41 -25.22
N LEU A 366 -16.35 -7.61 -26.28
CA LEU A 366 -17.39 -6.61 -26.56
C LEU A 366 -18.74 -7.28 -26.85
N GLU A 367 -18.76 -8.35 -27.61
CA GLU A 367 -19.99 -9.14 -27.84
C GLU A 367 -20.53 -9.70 -26.51
N LYS A 368 -19.67 -10.27 -25.68
CA LYS A 368 -20.05 -10.71 -24.33
C LYS A 368 -20.60 -9.58 -23.49
N ALA A 369 -19.94 -8.43 -23.48
CA ALA A 369 -20.37 -7.27 -22.71
C ALA A 369 -21.75 -6.77 -23.13
N ARG A 370 -22.04 -6.72 -24.44
CA ARG A 370 -23.36 -6.37 -24.97
C ARG A 370 -24.45 -7.34 -24.51
N HIS A 371 -24.14 -8.64 -24.49
CA HIS A 371 -25.09 -9.64 -23.97
C HIS A 371 -25.33 -9.53 -22.47
N LEU A 372 -24.36 -8.99 -21.71
CA LEU A 372 -24.45 -8.79 -20.27
C LEU A 372 -25.18 -7.49 -19.87
N GLU A 373 -25.54 -6.61 -20.80
CA GLU A 373 -26.19 -5.33 -20.51
C GLU A 373 -27.49 -5.48 -19.71
N SER A 374 -28.27 -6.53 -20.00
CA SER A 374 -29.52 -6.84 -19.29
C SER A 374 -29.39 -8.05 -18.36
N ASP A 375 -28.18 -8.49 -18.07
CA ASP A 375 -27.92 -9.64 -17.18
C ASP A 375 -28.32 -9.27 -15.75
N PRO A 376 -29.21 -10.05 -15.09
CA PRO A 376 -29.67 -9.74 -13.73
C PRO A 376 -28.57 -9.64 -12.70
N ASP A 377 -27.48 -10.42 -12.82
CA ASP A 377 -26.37 -10.40 -11.88
C ASP A 377 -25.54 -9.11 -12.06
N ILE A 378 -25.35 -8.65 -13.29
CA ILE A 378 -24.65 -7.39 -13.58
C ILE A 378 -25.46 -6.19 -13.08
N LEU A 379 -26.78 -6.17 -13.36
CA LEU A 379 -27.67 -5.13 -12.86
C LEU A 379 -27.69 -5.09 -11.33
N LYS A 380 -27.72 -6.25 -10.69
CA LYS A 380 -27.65 -6.36 -9.23
C LYS A 380 -26.31 -5.82 -8.67
N GLN A 381 -25.17 -6.23 -9.25
CA GLN A 381 -23.85 -5.75 -8.82
C GLN A 381 -23.73 -4.23 -8.98
N THR A 382 -24.21 -3.69 -10.09
CA THR A 382 -24.24 -2.25 -10.35
C THR A 382 -25.10 -1.55 -9.30
N GLN A 383 -26.31 -2.06 -9.03
CA GLN A 383 -27.22 -1.50 -8.04
C GLN A 383 -26.60 -1.52 -6.63
N GLU A 384 -25.99 -2.62 -6.21
CA GLU A 384 -25.29 -2.74 -4.93
C GLU A 384 -24.14 -1.72 -4.79
N ALA A 385 -23.38 -1.48 -5.87
CA ALA A 385 -22.33 -0.46 -5.89
C ALA A 385 -22.95 0.96 -5.78
N LEU A 386 -24.00 1.25 -6.52
CA LEU A 386 -24.69 2.54 -6.47
C LEU A 386 -25.29 2.82 -5.10
N GLU A 387 -25.98 1.86 -4.50
CA GLU A 387 -26.54 1.98 -3.14
C GLU A 387 -25.44 2.25 -2.10
N TYR A 388 -24.28 1.62 -2.27
CA TYR A 388 -23.16 1.83 -1.38
C TYR A 388 -22.56 3.23 -1.52
N TYR A 389 -22.34 3.72 -2.76
CA TYR A 389 -21.56 4.94 -3.01
C TYR A 389 -22.41 6.21 -3.19
N HIS A 390 -23.69 6.12 -3.49
CA HIS A 390 -24.53 7.28 -3.79
C HIS A 390 -24.52 8.33 -2.67
N LEU A 391 -24.70 7.92 -1.42
CA LEU A 391 -24.66 8.83 -0.26
C LEU A 391 -23.24 9.26 0.14
N LYS A 392 -22.23 8.62 -0.43
CA LYS A 392 -20.80 8.84 -0.15
C LYS A 392 -20.10 9.67 -1.22
N ARG A 393 -20.82 10.06 -2.27
CA ARG A 393 -20.25 10.68 -3.46
C ARG A 393 -19.35 11.89 -3.16
N GLU A 394 -19.74 12.76 -2.26
CA GLU A 394 -18.97 13.96 -1.89
C GLU A 394 -17.64 13.67 -1.17
N ARG A 395 -17.43 12.42 -0.76
CA ARG A 395 -16.23 11.97 -0.05
C ARG A 395 -15.38 11.00 -0.87
N LEU A 396 -15.78 10.74 -2.11
CA LEU A 396 -14.97 9.99 -3.06
C LEU A 396 -13.87 10.89 -3.62
N THR A 397 -12.69 10.33 -3.84
CA THR A 397 -11.56 11.02 -4.51
C THR A 397 -11.73 11.00 -6.03
N LEU A 398 -12.90 11.38 -6.51
CA LEU A 398 -13.11 11.51 -7.94
C LEU A 398 -12.50 12.82 -8.46
N GLY A 399 -11.93 12.82 -9.65
CA GLY A 399 -11.11 13.87 -10.25
C GLY A 399 -11.66 15.30 -10.32
N ASN A 400 -12.77 15.59 -9.65
CA ASN A 400 -13.36 16.93 -9.53
C ASN A 400 -13.57 17.35 -8.07
N ASN A 401 -12.94 16.66 -7.13
CA ASN A 401 -13.11 16.98 -5.72
C ASN A 401 -12.02 17.96 -5.29
N GLU A 402 -12.32 19.27 -5.27
CA GLU A 402 -11.41 20.33 -4.82
C GLU A 402 -10.84 20.10 -3.40
N ALA A 403 -11.49 19.23 -2.59
CA ALA A 403 -11.02 18.87 -1.26
C ALA A 403 -9.80 17.93 -1.28
N PHE A 404 -9.48 17.33 -2.43
CA PHE A 404 -8.38 16.36 -2.59
C PHE A 404 -7.62 16.62 -3.89
N PRO A 405 -6.76 17.67 -3.92
CA PRO A 405 -5.99 18.00 -5.12
C PRO A 405 -4.93 16.95 -5.47
N GLU A 406 -4.53 16.12 -4.51
CA GLU A 406 -3.49 15.10 -4.70
C GLU A 406 -4.04 13.70 -4.39
N ARG A 407 -3.68 12.72 -5.20
CA ARG A 407 -4.04 11.32 -4.98
C ARG A 407 -3.13 10.72 -3.91
N PRO A 408 -3.69 10.03 -2.91
CA PRO A 408 -2.88 9.40 -1.87
C PRO A 408 -2.07 8.22 -2.42
N GLU A 409 -0.92 7.98 -1.82
CA GLU A 409 -0.18 6.73 -2.00
C GLU A 409 -0.98 5.54 -1.44
N TYR A 410 -0.87 4.39 -2.07
CA TYR A 410 -1.41 3.15 -1.55
C TYR A 410 -0.41 2.49 -0.62
N THR A 411 -0.73 2.42 0.65
CA THR A 411 0.17 1.92 1.70
C THR A 411 -0.02 0.43 2.03
N ALA A 412 -0.91 -0.26 1.30
CA ALA A 412 -1.26 -1.68 1.51
C ALA A 412 -1.77 -2.01 2.95
N GLU A 413 -2.36 -1.02 3.62
CA GLU A 413 -2.87 -1.14 4.99
C GLU A 413 -4.28 -1.76 5.08
N ILE A 414 -4.82 -2.31 4.00
CA ILE A 414 -6.13 -2.96 4.02
C ILE A 414 -6.02 -4.24 4.84
N PRO A 415 -6.63 -4.34 6.02
CA PRO A 415 -6.61 -5.55 6.82
C PRO A 415 -7.26 -6.73 6.09
N LYS A 416 -6.72 -7.94 6.34
CA LYS A 416 -7.24 -9.19 5.78
C LYS A 416 -8.57 -9.59 6.38
#